data_5e77ed948737f6a645cf51686f39ea90
#
_entry.id   5e77ed948737f6a645cf51686f39ea90
#
_cell.length_a   1.000
_cell.length_b   1.000
_cell.length_c   1.000
_cell.angle_alpha   90.00
_cell.angle_beta   90.00
_cell.angle_gamma   90.00
#
_symmetry.space_group_name_H-M   'P 1'
#
loop_
_entity.id
_entity.type
_entity.pdbx_description
1 polymer ?
#
loop_
_entity_poly.entity_id
_entity_poly.type
_entity_poly.pdbx_seq_one_letter_code
_entity_poly.pdbx_strand_id
1 'polypeptide(L)'
;MAMDKKIITDLGDELYNALKNRQVVDPLSSRYPDMTVEDAYAVQERMIARRIEAGERIVGKKIGVTSKVVMNMLGVYRPDFGYLLDGMIYNEGESIEFDSMIQPKAEGEIAFVLKKDLMGPGLSNADILAATECVMPCFEIVDSRIRDWKIKIQDTVADNASCGVFVFCLLYTSDAADE
;
A
#
# COMPACT_ATOMS: atom_id res chain seq x y z
N MET A 1 10.09 -0.37 -24.40
CA MET A 1 10.78 -1.66 -24.09
C MET A 1 10.66 -1.88 -22.59
N ALA A 2 10.47 -3.13 -22.13
CA ALA A 2 10.47 -3.40 -20.69
C ALA A 2 11.85 -3.03 -20.09
N MET A 3 11.81 -2.55 -18.85
CA MET A 3 13.02 -2.17 -18.10
C MET A 3 13.93 -3.38 -17.87
N ASP A 4 15.24 -3.15 -17.82
CA ASP A 4 16.22 -4.21 -17.52
C ASP A 4 15.98 -4.82 -16.14
N LYS A 5 16.02 -6.15 -16.07
CA LYS A 5 15.76 -6.89 -14.80
C LYS A 5 16.72 -6.51 -13.68
N LYS A 6 17.97 -6.18 -14.02
CA LYS A 6 18.94 -5.72 -13.02
C LYS A 6 18.52 -4.38 -12.43
N ILE A 7 18.06 -3.45 -13.26
CA ILE A 7 17.56 -2.16 -12.78
C ILE A 7 16.35 -2.34 -11.88
N ILE A 8 15.38 -3.19 -12.26
CA ILE A 8 14.21 -3.52 -11.43
C ILE A 8 14.65 -4.05 -10.06
N THR A 9 15.61 -4.99 -10.06
CA THR A 9 16.15 -5.55 -8.81
C THR A 9 16.83 -4.48 -7.95
N ASP A 10 17.70 -3.68 -8.54
CA ASP A 10 18.44 -2.62 -7.85
C ASP A 10 17.47 -1.59 -7.23
N LEU A 11 16.40 -1.19 -7.95
CA LEU A 11 15.39 -0.24 -7.46
C LEU A 11 14.52 -0.83 -6.34
N GLY A 12 14.11 -2.09 -6.43
CA GLY A 12 13.36 -2.76 -5.37
C GLY A 12 14.19 -2.92 -4.09
N ASP A 13 15.48 -3.25 -4.24
CA ASP A 13 16.41 -3.32 -3.12
C ASP A 13 16.69 -1.93 -2.51
N GLU A 14 16.76 -0.87 -3.34
CA GLU A 14 16.89 0.52 -2.88
C GLU A 14 15.69 0.94 -2.02
N LEU A 15 14.45 0.70 -2.50
CA LEU A 15 13.25 1.04 -1.74
C LEU A 15 13.14 0.22 -0.44
N TYR A 16 13.48 -1.07 -0.46
CA TYR A 16 13.55 -1.89 0.76
C TYR A 16 14.54 -1.31 1.77
N ASN A 17 15.74 -0.92 1.32
CA ASN A 17 16.75 -0.33 2.18
C ASN A 17 16.34 1.05 2.69
N ALA A 18 15.66 1.86 1.85
CA ALA A 18 15.11 3.15 2.24
C ALA A 18 14.08 2.98 3.37
N LEU A 19 13.14 2.03 3.24
CA LEU A 19 12.19 1.68 4.29
C LEU A 19 12.91 1.28 5.58
N LYS A 20 13.84 0.32 5.50
CA LYS A 20 14.55 -0.21 6.67
C LYS A 20 15.37 0.84 7.41
N ASN A 21 15.98 1.77 6.67
CA ASN A 21 16.86 2.80 7.22
C ASN A 21 16.10 4.13 7.48
N ARG A 22 14.80 4.19 7.21
CA ARG A 22 13.97 5.39 7.33
C ARG A 22 14.55 6.58 6.55
N GLN A 23 14.86 6.34 5.29
CA GLN A 23 15.46 7.32 4.38
C GLN A 23 14.56 7.53 3.18
N VAL A 24 14.67 8.70 2.58
CA VAL A 24 14.01 9.00 1.31
C VAL A 24 14.95 8.74 0.15
N VAL A 25 14.35 8.38 -0.99
CA VAL A 25 15.02 8.31 -2.30
C VAL A 25 14.42 9.35 -3.24
N ASP A 26 15.19 9.74 -4.25
CA ASP A 26 14.68 10.63 -5.28
C ASP A 26 13.69 9.88 -6.19
N PRO A 27 12.66 10.57 -6.75
CA PRO A 27 11.64 9.94 -7.56
C PRO A 27 12.22 9.04 -8.65
N LEU A 28 11.76 7.79 -8.71
CA LEU A 28 12.20 6.82 -9.72
C LEU A 28 11.83 7.30 -11.12
N SER A 29 10.62 7.89 -11.25
CA SER A 29 10.12 8.46 -12.51
C SER A 29 10.97 9.61 -13.05
N SER A 30 11.74 10.30 -12.21
CA SER A 30 12.69 11.34 -12.65
C SER A 30 14.00 10.76 -13.16
N ARG A 31 14.43 9.64 -12.59
CA ARG A 31 15.66 8.92 -12.96
C ARG A 31 15.44 8.01 -14.17
N TYR A 32 14.23 7.49 -14.30
CA TYR A 32 13.79 6.58 -15.37
C TYR A 32 12.50 7.08 -16.01
N PRO A 33 12.55 8.11 -16.88
CA PRO A 33 11.34 8.74 -17.43
C PRO A 33 10.47 7.80 -18.27
N ASP A 34 11.06 6.75 -18.84
CA ASP A 34 10.37 5.75 -19.67
C ASP A 34 9.83 4.55 -18.85
N MET A 35 9.96 4.59 -17.51
CA MET A 35 9.45 3.55 -16.62
C MET A 35 7.94 3.41 -16.77
N THR A 36 7.48 2.21 -17.10
CA THR A 36 6.05 1.90 -17.19
C THR A 36 5.46 1.57 -15.82
N VAL A 37 4.13 1.52 -15.73
CA VAL A 37 3.45 1.07 -14.50
C VAL A 37 3.73 -0.42 -14.24
N GLU A 38 3.86 -1.21 -15.29
CA GLU A 38 4.22 -2.62 -15.22
C GLU A 38 5.63 -2.83 -14.66
N ASP A 39 6.60 -2.00 -15.07
CA ASP A 39 7.95 -1.99 -14.50
C ASP A 39 7.91 -1.59 -13.01
N ALA A 40 7.06 -0.62 -12.65
CA ALA A 40 6.87 -0.19 -11.25
C ALA A 40 6.32 -1.32 -10.37
N TYR A 41 5.36 -2.11 -10.87
CA TYR A 41 4.90 -3.31 -10.15
C TYR A 41 6.00 -4.35 -10.01
N ALA A 42 6.86 -4.54 -10.99
CA ALA A 42 7.99 -5.46 -10.87
C ALA A 42 9.01 -4.98 -9.81
N VAL A 43 9.22 -3.68 -9.67
CA VAL A 43 10.02 -3.09 -8.59
C VAL A 43 9.35 -3.31 -7.23
N GLN A 44 8.03 -3.09 -7.12
CA GLN A 44 7.24 -3.39 -5.93
C GLN A 44 7.39 -4.85 -5.52
N GLU A 45 7.22 -5.79 -6.44
CA GLU A 45 7.36 -7.23 -6.18
C GLU A 45 8.75 -7.57 -5.63
N ARG A 46 9.81 -6.93 -6.14
CA ARG A 46 11.17 -7.11 -5.60
C ARG A 46 11.30 -6.57 -4.19
N MET A 47 10.76 -5.37 -3.92
CA MET A 47 10.76 -4.80 -2.56
C MET A 47 10.02 -5.71 -1.57
N ILE A 48 8.85 -6.23 -1.96
CA ILE A 48 8.04 -7.14 -1.13
C ILE A 48 8.77 -8.47 -0.93
N ALA A 49 9.41 -9.02 -1.98
CA ALA A 49 10.22 -10.24 -1.85
C ALA A 49 11.31 -10.09 -0.78
N ARG A 50 11.98 -8.93 -0.68
CA ARG A 50 12.96 -8.64 0.36
C ARG A 50 12.36 -8.65 1.77
N ARG A 51 11.12 -8.16 1.91
CA ARG A 51 10.39 -8.17 3.20
C ARG A 51 10.03 -9.60 3.59
N ILE A 52 9.58 -10.42 2.63
CA ILE A 52 9.29 -11.85 2.85
C ILE A 52 10.57 -12.62 3.23
N GLU A 53 11.68 -12.37 2.52
CA GLU A 53 13.01 -12.93 2.85
C GLU A 53 13.45 -12.57 4.28
N ALA A 54 13.02 -11.40 4.79
CA ALA A 54 13.27 -10.95 6.16
C ALA A 54 12.30 -11.55 7.20
N GLY A 55 11.32 -12.37 6.78
CA GLY A 55 10.41 -13.12 7.66
C GLY A 55 8.99 -12.57 7.74
N GLU A 56 8.65 -11.48 7.05
CA GLU A 56 7.30 -10.94 7.01
C GLU A 56 6.38 -11.78 6.11
N ARG A 57 5.07 -11.72 6.35
CA ARG A 57 4.05 -12.46 5.59
C ARG A 57 3.02 -11.50 5.01
N ILE A 58 2.61 -11.74 3.77
CA ILE A 58 1.49 -11.03 3.15
C ILE A 58 0.21 -11.47 3.86
N VAL A 59 -0.57 -10.49 4.34
CA VAL A 59 -1.86 -10.69 5.01
C VAL A 59 -3.03 -10.10 4.23
N GLY A 60 -2.76 -9.27 3.23
CA GLY A 60 -3.80 -8.65 2.42
C GLY A 60 -3.24 -7.74 1.33
N LYS A 61 -4.14 -6.93 0.78
CA LYS A 61 -3.83 -5.89 -0.21
C LYS A 61 -4.61 -4.64 0.10
N LYS A 62 -4.01 -3.47 -0.15
CA LYS A 62 -4.72 -2.20 -0.21
C LYS A 62 -4.98 -1.82 -1.66
N ILE A 63 -6.02 -1.05 -1.89
CA ILE A 63 -6.38 -0.51 -3.21
C ILE A 63 -6.37 1.01 -3.11
N GLY A 64 -5.52 1.64 -3.87
CA GLY A 64 -5.42 3.10 -3.94
C GLY A 64 -6.07 3.68 -5.19
N VAL A 65 -6.17 5.01 -5.25
CA VAL A 65 -6.72 5.77 -6.40
C VAL A 65 -8.13 5.32 -6.76
N THR A 66 -9.00 5.16 -5.75
CA THR A 66 -10.37 4.66 -5.93
C THR A 66 -11.38 5.77 -6.25
N SER A 67 -11.10 7.02 -5.91
CA SER A 67 -12.01 8.14 -6.13
C SER A 67 -11.72 8.87 -7.44
N LYS A 68 -12.78 9.33 -8.12
CA LYS A 68 -12.65 10.15 -9.34
C LYS A 68 -11.86 11.47 -9.11
N VAL A 69 -11.94 12.01 -7.91
CA VAL A 69 -11.21 13.24 -7.54
C VAL A 69 -9.71 12.96 -7.55
N VAL A 70 -9.28 11.89 -6.89
CA VAL A 70 -7.86 11.48 -6.87
C VAL A 70 -7.39 11.05 -8.25
N MET A 71 -8.20 10.28 -9.00
CA MET A 71 -7.89 9.92 -10.40
C MET A 71 -7.62 11.14 -11.26
N ASN A 72 -8.48 12.17 -11.17
CA ASN A 72 -8.30 13.41 -11.94
C ASN A 72 -7.07 14.21 -11.49
N MET A 73 -6.81 14.25 -10.18
CA MET A 73 -5.65 14.96 -9.63
C MET A 73 -4.32 14.34 -10.08
N LEU A 74 -4.27 13.02 -10.15
CA LEU A 74 -3.06 12.27 -10.56
C LEU A 74 -3.00 12.03 -12.08
N GLY A 75 -4.07 12.30 -12.83
CA GLY A 75 -4.16 11.96 -14.25
C GLY A 75 -4.17 10.45 -14.52
N VAL A 76 -4.62 9.66 -13.56
CA VAL A 76 -4.63 8.19 -13.59
C VAL A 76 -6.05 7.69 -13.42
N TYR A 77 -6.52 6.87 -14.35
CA TYR A 77 -7.93 6.44 -14.41
C TYR A 77 -8.13 4.95 -14.11
N ARG A 78 -7.21 4.36 -13.39
CA ARG A 78 -7.35 2.99 -12.84
C ARG A 78 -6.78 2.95 -11.43
N PRO A 79 -7.37 2.14 -10.53
CA PRO A 79 -6.81 1.90 -9.20
C PRO A 79 -5.43 1.27 -9.28
N ASP A 80 -4.62 1.52 -8.25
CA ASP A 80 -3.39 0.81 -7.96
C ASP A 80 -3.58 -0.11 -6.74
N PHE A 81 -2.58 -0.91 -6.42
CA PHE A 81 -2.60 -1.74 -5.22
C PHE A 81 -1.22 -1.86 -4.57
N GLY A 82 -1.25 -2.07 -3.25
CA GLY A 82 -0.09 -2.43 -2.45
C GLY A 82 -0.33 -3.69 -1.65
N TYR A 83 0.73 -4.33 -1.20
CA TYR A 83 0.68 -5.49 -0.31
C TYR A 83 0.66 -5.04 1.15
N LEU A 84 -0.22 -5.65 1.93
CA LEU A 84 -0.26 -5.53 3.39
C LEU A 84 0.49 -6.71 3.99
N LEU A 85 1.42 -6.42 4.90
CA LEU A 85 2.21 -7.43 5.59
C LEU A 85 1.90 -7.42 7.09
N ASP A 86 2.13 -8.54 7.76
CA ASP A 86 1.79 -8.72 9.19
C ASP A 86 2.49 -7.72 10.10
N GLY A 87 3.71 -7.30 9.78
CA GLY A 87 4.43 -6.26 10.54
C GLY A 87 3.87 -4.84 10.38
N MET A 88 2.84 -4.64 9.53
CA MET A 88 2.20 -3.33 9.30
C MET A 88 0.93 -3.14 10.12
N ILE A 89 0.47 -4.17 10.85
CA ILE A 89 -0.79 -4.16 11.59
C ILE A 89 -0.58 -3.53 12.96
N TYR A 90 -1.41 -2.54 13.28
CA TYR A 90 -1.56 -1.99 14.63
C TYR A 90 -2.99 -2.20 15.11
N ASN A 91 -3.15 -2.41 16.41
CA ASN A 91 -4.46 -2.49 17.04
C ASN A 91 -4.91 -1.12 17.55
N GLU A 92 -6.21 -0.95 17.70
CA GLU A 92 -6.75 0.27 18.29
C GLU A 92 -6.21 0.47 19.72
N GLY A 93 -5.80 1.71 20.01
CA GLY A 93 -5.17 2.07 21.28
C GLY A 93 -3.66 1.86 21.33
N GLU A 94 -3.06 1.23 20.33
CA GLU A 94 -1.61 1.17 20.20
C GLU A 94 -1.05 2.50 19.68
N SER A 95 0.10 2.90 20.20
CA SER A 95 0.82 4.07 19.72
C SER A 95 1.73 3.69 18.56
N ILE A 96 1.67 4.48 17.49
CA ILE A 96 2.62 4.40 16.38
C ILE A 96 3.70 5.45 16.63
N GLU A 97 4.94 4.99 16.85
CA GLU A 97 6.06 5.90 17.07
C GLU A 97 6.34 6.69 15.79
N PHE A 98 6.22 8.01 15.87
CA PHE A 98 6.41 8.90 14.72
C PHE A 98 7.78 8.69 14.05
N ASP A 99 8.82 8.49 14.86
CA ASP A 99 10.19 8.25 14.39
C ASP A 99 10.38 6.88 13.74
N SER A 100 9.38 5.98 13.79
CA SER A 100 9.40 4.72 13.04
C SER A 100 9.06 4.90 11.56
N MET A 101 8.54 6.06 11.19
CA MET A 101 8.08 6.40 9.84
C MET A 101 8.93 7.50 9.21
N ILE A 102 8.71 7.78 7.93
CA ILE A 102 9.50 8.74 7.15
C ILE A 102 8.71 10.04 6.93
N GLN A 103 7.54 9.95 6.31
CA GLN A 103 6.69 11.08 5.91
C GLN A 103 5.21 10.71 6.07
N PRO A 104 4.75 10.30 7.28
CA PRO A 104 3.43 9.70 7.46
C PRO A 104 2.28 10.68 7.19
N LYS A 105 1.20 10.15 6.63
CA LYS A 105 -0.11 10.80 6.51
C LYS A 105 -1.20 9.77 6.84
N ALA A 106 -2.29 10.22 7.48
CA ALA A 106 -3.40 9.34 7.83
C ALA A 106 -4.54 9.46 6.81
N GLU A 107 -5.07 8.33 6.39
CA GLU A 107 -6.22 8.21 5.48
C GLU A 107 -7.28 7.31 6.12
N GLY A 108 -8.56 7.74 6.05
CA GLY A 108 -9.68 6.92 6.49
C GLY A 108 -10.07 5.95 5.38
N GLU A 109 -10.17 4.67 5.71
CA GLU A 109 -10.39 3.59 4.78
C GLU A 109 -11.47 2.60 5.26
N ILE A 110 -11.89 1.70 4.37
CA ILE A 110 -12.79 0.60 4.69
C ILE A 110 -12.06 -0.71 4.44
N ALA A 111 -11.92 -1.51 5.49
CA ALA A 111 -11.34 -2.83 5.42
C ALA A 111 -12.41 -3.93 5.22
N PHE A 112 -12.14 -4.83 4.29
CA PHE A 112 -12.88 -6.07 4.10
C PHE A 112 -12.05 -7.21 4.70
N VAL A 113 -12.53 -7.78 5.80
CA VAL A 113 -11.91 -8.97 6.39
C VAL A 113 -12.47 -10.19 5.68
N LEU A 114 -11.60 -10.97 5.04
CA LEU A 114 -12.01 -12.12 4.26
C LEU A 114 -11.97 -13.41 5.09
N LYS A 115 -13.00 -14.25 4.98
CA LYS A 115 -13.08 -15.62 5.57
C LYS A 115 -12.51 -16.71 4.66
N LYS A 116 -12.16 -16.36 3.42
CA LYS A 116 -11.53 -17.25 2.45
C LYS A 116 -10.73 -16.42 1.43
N ASP A 117 -9.71 -17.03 0.86
CA ASP A 117 -8.94 -16.43 -0.20
C ASP A 117 -9.77 -16.20 -1.46
N LEU A 118 -9.44 -15.13 -2.17
CA LEU A 118 -9.98 -14.80 -3.48
C LEU A 118 -8.89 -14.89 -4.53
N MET A 119 -9.14 -15.62 -5.62
CA MET A 119 -8.22 -15.75 -6.73
C MET A 119 -8.96 -15.48 -8.05
N GLY A 120 -8.50 -14.47 -8.81
CA GLY A 120 -8.96 -14.16 -10.16
C GLY A 120 -8.31 -15.05 -11.21
N PRO A 121 -8.63 -14.85 -12.51
CA PRO A 121 -9.55 -13.82 -13.03
C PRO A 121 -11.04 -14.19 -12.92
N GLY A 122 -11.92 -13.19 -13.14
CA GLY A 122 -13.36 -13.43 -13.30
C GLY A 122 -14.18 -13.36 -12.02
N LEU A 123 -13.61 -12.83 -10.94
CA LEU A 123 -14.36 -12.57 -9.70
C LEU A 123 -15.45 -11.51 -9.92
N SER A 124 -16.65 -11.80 -9.43
CA SER A 124 -17.77 -10.87 -9.39
C SER A 124 -17.88 -10.19 -8.01
N ASN A 125 -18.70 -9.12 -7.93
CA ASN A 125 -19.03 -8.51 -6.63
C ASN A 125 -19.67 -9.52 -5.66
N ALA A 126 -20.44 -10.47 -6.18
CA ALA A 126 -21.05 -11.52 -5.36
C ALA A 126 -19.99 -12.45 -4.75
N ASP A 127 -18.92 -12.77 -5.49
CA ASP A 127 -17.82 -13.59 -4.97
C ASP A 127 -17.08 -12.87 -3.85
N ILE A 128 -16.84 -11.56 -3.99
CA ILE A 128 -16.22 -10.73 -2.96
C ILE A 128 -17.09 -10.69 -1.71
N LEU A 129 -18.40 -10.41 -1.85
CA LEU A 129 -19.33 -10.38 -0.73
C LEU A 129 -19.42 -11.74 -0.04
N ALA A 130 -19.48 -12.84 -0.80
CA ALA A 130 -19.51 -14.20 -0.26
C ALA A 130 -18.20 -14.60 0.46
N ALA A 131 -17.09 -13.98 0.12
CA ALA A 131 -15.81 -14.20 0.77
C ALA A 131 -15.59 -13.32 2.00
N THR A 132 -16.36 -12.24 2.15
CA THR A 132 -16.21 -11.28 3.25
C THR A 132 -16.81 -11.82 4.53
N GLU A 133 -16.05 -11.79 5.61
CA GLU A 133 -16.50 -12.07 6.99
C GLU A 133 -17.16 -10.84 7.58
N CYS A 134 -16.43 -9.72 7.57
CA CYS A 134 -16.94 -8.43 8.04
C CYS A 134 -16.30 -7.27 7.27
N VAL A 135 -16.91 -6.11 7.42
CA VAL A 135 -16.43 -4.83 6.92
C VAL A 135 -16.27 -3.89 8.11
N MET A 136 -15.15 -3.20 8.20
CA MET A 136 -14.88 -2.32 9.33
C MET A 136 -14.12 -1.07 8.88
N PRO A 137 -14.29 0.07 9.59
CA PRO A 137 -13.46 1.24 9.36
C PRO A 137 -12.01 0.93 9.75
N CYS A 138 -11.08 1.53 9.04
CA CYS A 138 -9.67 1.48 9.39
C CYS A 138 -8.98 2.78 9.03
N PHE A 139 -7.81 3.00 9.60
CA PHE A 139 -6.90 4.02 9.14
C PHE A 139 -5.74 3.35 8.40
N GLU A 140 -5.41 3.86 7.22
CA GLU A 140 -4.11 3.65 6.63
C GLU A 140 -3.21 4.83 6.99
N ILE A 141 -2.01 4.53 7.47
CA ILE A 141 -0.97 5.52 7.64
C ILE A 141 -0.01 5.31 6.46
N VAL A 142 -0.26 6.07 5.40
CA VAL A 142 0.61 6.05 4.22
C VAL A 142 1.94 6.69 4.56
N ASP A 143 3.02 6.13 4.02
CA ASP A 143 4.39 6.60 4.31
C ASP A 143 5.27 6.40 3.08
N SER A 144 5.56 7.49 2.38
CA SER A 144 6.33 7.41 1.14
C SER A 144 7.83 7.39 1.39
N ARG A 145 8.53 6.46 0.71
CA ARG A 145 10.00 6.47 0.60
C ARG A 145 10.48 7.45 -0.46
N ILE A 146 9.56 8.06 -1.21
CA ILE A 146 9.92 9.07 -2.23
C ILE A 146 9.95 10.46 -1.61
N ARG A 147 11.06 11.18 -1.80
CA ARG A 147 11.33 12.50 -1.22
C ARG A 147 10.20 13.49 -1.46
N ASP A 148 9.75 14.15 -0.37
CA ASP A 148 8.78 15.24 -0.37
C ASP A 148 7.44 14.88 -1.03
N TRP A 149 7.09 13.59 -1.10
CA TRP A 149 5.90 13.13 -1.81
C TRP A 149 5.84 13.58 -3.28
N LYS A 150 6.99 13.76 -3.93
CA LYS A 150 7.07 14.12 -5.35
C LYS A 150 6.84 12.89 -6.23
N ILE A 151 5.66 12.31 -6.11
CA ILE A 151 5.28 11.05 -6.75
C ILE A 151 4.52 11.26 -8.06
N LYS A 152 4.81 10.40 -9.04
CA LYS A 152 3.91 10.02 -10.12
C LYS A 152 3.38 8.61 -9.84
N ILE A 153 2.48 8.10 -10.68
CA ILE A 153 1.91 6.76 -10.48
C ILE A 153 2.98 5.65 -10.43
N GLN A 154 4.05 5.77 -11.21
CA GLN A 154 5.13 4.79 -11.18
C GLN A 154 5.87 4.80 -9.84
N ASP A 155 6.06 5.98 -9.26
CA ASP A 155 6.76 6.12 -7.98
C ASP A 155 5.95 5.48 -6.84
N THR A 156 4.66 5.80 -6.75
CA THR A 156 3.80 5.27 -5.68
C THR A 156 3.59 3.76 -5.83
N VAL A 157 3.38 3.25 -7.06
CA VAL A 157 3.25 1.81 -7.31
C VAL A 157 4.53 1.08 -6.91
N ALA A 158 5.70 1.52 -7.35
CA ALA A 158 6.98 0.89 -7.01
C ALA A 158 7.22 0.88 -5.49
N ASP A 159 6.74 1.92 -4.80
CA ASP A 159 6.85 2.13 -3.37
C ASP A 159 5.69 1.48 -2.57
N ASN A 160 5.19 0.33 -3.05
CA ASN A 160 4.10 -0.43 -2.45
C ASN A 160 2.81 0.40 -2.27
N ALA A 161 2.43 1.18 -3.26
CA ALA A 161 1.32 2.15 -3.22
C ALA A 161 1.43 3.10 -2.01
N SER A 162 2.66 3.47 -1.65
CA SER A 162 3.03 4.31 -0.51
C SER A 162 2.51 3.80 0.84
N CYS A 163 2.21 2.51 0.97
CA CYS A 163 1.70 1.92 2.19
C CYS A 163 2.76 1.97 3.31
N GLY A 164 2.35 2.42 4.50
CA GLY A 164 3.15 2.40 5.71
C GLY A 164 2.62 1.35 6.70
N VAL A 165 1.67 1.71 7.53
CA VAL A 165 1.00 0.81 8.48
C VAL A 165 -0.51 1.03 8.44
N PHE A 166 -1.28 0.14 9.07
CA PHE A 166 -2.73 0.29 9.15
C PHE A 166 -3.28 -0.16 10.51
N VAL A 167 -4.41 0.45 10.89
CA VAL A 167 -5.08 0.24 12.17
C VAL A 167 -6.52 -0.14 11.90
N PHE A 168 -6.95 -1.30 12.38
CA PHE A 168 -8.36 -1.65 12.40
C PHE A 168 -9.06 -0.93 13.57
N CYS A 169 -10.12 -0.16 13.26
CA CYS A 169 -10.90 0.53 14.27
C CYS A 169 -11.97 -0.41 14.83
N LEU A 170 -12.10 -0.46 16.15
CA LEU A 170 -13.22 -1.14 16.77
C LEU A 170 -14.50 -0.33 16.50
N LEU A 171 -15.57 -1.01 16.09
CA LEU A 171 -16.89 -0.41 16.05
C LEU A 171 -17.42 -0.34 17.48
N TYR A 172 -17.31 0.83 18.09
CA TYR A 172 -18.09 1.13 19.30
C TYR A 172 -19.54 1.39 18.82
N THR A 173 -20.40 0.41 18.98
CA THR A 173 -21.83 0.65 18.99
C THR A 173 -22.17 1.25 20.35
N SER A 174 -21.94 2.56 20.55
CA SER A 174 -22.72 3.28 21.52
C SER A 174 -24.13 3.33 20.94
N ASP A 175 -25.08 2.72 21.63
CA ASP A 175 -26.48 2.92 21.34
C ASP A 175 -26.75 4.40 21.54
N ALA A 176 -26.87 5.17 20.45
CA ALA A 176 -27.24 6.60 20.50
C ALA A 176 -28.67 6.81 21.07
N ALA A 177 -29.28 5.76 21.59
CA ALA A 177 -30.56 5.76 22.28
C ALA A 177 -30.43 5.89 23.81
N ASP A 178 -29.21 5.81 24.34
CA ASP A 178 -28.95 5.86 25.80
C ASP A 178 -28.35 7.20 26.28
N GLU A 179 -28.30 8.23 25.42
CA GLU A 179 -27.96 9.62 25.80
C GLU A 179 -29.17 10.55 25.79
#